data_5d42db3708a1efa82b43cb1f2d332236
#
_entry.id   5d42db3708a1efa82b43cb1f2d332236
#
_cell.length_a   1.000
_cell.length_b   1.000
_cell.length_c   1.000
_cell.angle_alpha   90.00
_cell.angle_beta   90.00
_cell.angle_gamma   90.00
#
_symmetry.space_group_name_H-M   'P 1'
#
loop_
_entity.id
_entity.type
_entity.pdbx_description
1 polymer ?
#
loop_
_entity_poly.entity_id
_entity_poly.type
_entity_poly.pdbx_seq_one_letter_code
_entity_poly.pdbx_strand_id
1 'polypeptide(L)'
;MNLENKIDLKLSEALKNKDKNVYPTLRLVVSAIKDVKIQKKVKEGSLKDEEVIGVLKKMIKQRNDSCEAYKKAGRDDLLNNEKNEIKIISEFLPNQLNEEETLKLCEEVIKNTQQVQ
;
A
#
# COMPACT_ATOMS: atom_id res chain seq x y z
N MET A 1 11.99 2.82 15.24
CA MET A 1 11.80 1.69 14.29
C MET A 1 11.46 2.26 12.92
N ASN A 2 12.19 1.85 11.90
CA ASN A 2 11.93 2.35 10.57
C ASN A 2 10.74 1.64 9.94
N LEU A 3 10.30 2.13 8.79
CA LEU A 3 9.10 1.62 8.13
C LEU A 3 9.27 0.18 7.66
N GLU A 4 10.44 -0.15 7.14
CA GLU A 4 10.72 -1.52 6.71
C GLU A 4 10.58 -2.51 7.87
N ASN A 5 11.12 -2.15 9.04
CA ASN A 5 11.01 -2.98 10.23
C ASN A 5 9.57 -3.14 10.70
N LYS A 6 8.79 -2.07 10.60
CA LYS A 6 7.37 -2.12 10.96
C LYS A 6 6.61 -3.11 10.07
N ILE A 7 6.93 -3.10 8.80
CA ILE A 7 6.30 -4.02 7.86
C ILE A 7 6.70 -5.46 8.17
N ASP A 8 7.99 -5.70 8.44
CA ASP A 8 8.48 -7.02 8.80
C ASP A 8 7.81 -7.54 10.07
N LEU A 9 7.68 -6.67 11.07
CA LEU A 9 7.03 -7.03 12.31
C LEU A 9 5.56 -7.38 12.10
N LYS A 10 4.87 -6.59 11.30
CA LYS A 10 3.47 -6.82 11.00
C LYS A 10 3.28 -8.14 10.25
N LEU A 11 4.18 -8.44 9.32
CA LEU A 11 4.15 -9.72 8.61
C LEU A 11 4.32 -10.88 9.58
N SER A 12 5.29 -10.77 10.49
CA SER A 12 5.51 -11.81 11.51
C SER A 12 4.27 -12.04 12.36
N GLU A 13 3.63 -10.96 12.79
CA GLU A 13 2.40 -11.05 13.56
C GLU A 13 1.27 -11.72 12.77
N ALA A 14 1.12 -11.34 11.50
CA ALA A 14 0.08 -11.90 10.65
C ALA A 14 0.29 -13.39 10.42
N LEU A 15 1.54 -13.80 10.22
CA LEU A 15 1.87 -15.22 10.05
C LEU A 15 1.59 -16.00 11.33
N LYS A 16 1.97 -15.44 12.47
CA LYS A 16 1.74 -16.05 13.77
C LYS A 16 0.26 -16.23 14.05
N ASN A 17 -0.53 -15.23 13.68
CA ASN A 17 -1.99 -15.25 13.88
C ASN A 17 -2.72 -15.97 12.77
N LYS A 18 -2.00 -16.45 11.74
CA LYS A 18 -2.58 -17.12 10.58
C LYS A 18 -3.62 -16.27 9.87
N ASP A 19 -3.33 -14.97 9.80
CA ASP A 19 -4.24 -14.01 9.16
C ASP A 19 -4.05 -14.05 7.65
N LYS A 20 -4.80 -14.94 7.02
CA LYS A 20 -4.70 -15.20 5.58
C LYS A 20 -5.15 -14.02 4.72
N ASN A 21 -5.80 -13.04 5.31
CA ASN A 21 -6.21 -11.84 4.58
C ASN A 21 -5.07 -10.82 4.51
N VAL A 22 -4.13 -10.90 5.43
CA VAL A 22 -3.08 -9.89 5.59
C VAL A 22 -1.71 -10.38 5.12
N TYR A 23 -1.26 -11.57 5.57
CA TYR A 23 0.12 -11.94 5.34
C TYR A 23 0.50 -12.14 3.86
N PRO A 24 -0.39 -12.61 2.97
CA PRO A 24 0.02 -12.72 1.57
C PRO A 24 0.36 -11.37 0.96
N THR A 25 -0.42 -10.34 1.30
CA THR A 25 -0.18 -8.99 0.81
C THR A 25 1.14 -8.44 1.37
N LEU A 26 1.39 -8.65 2.66
CA LEU A 26 2.63 -8.19 3.28
C LEU A 26 3.84 -8.90 2.72
N ARG A 27 3.71 -10.16 2.34
CA ARG A 27 4.80 -10.88 1.67
C ARG A 27 5.15 -10.23 0.35
N LEU A 28 4.15 -9.78 -0.40
CA LEU A 28 4.38 -9.06 -1.65
C LEU A 28 5.11 -7.76 -1.39
N VAL A 29 4.73 -7.04 -0.34
CA VAL A 29 5.39 -5.80 0.04
C VAL A 29 6.86 -6.06 0.39
N VAL A 30 7.12 -7.04 1.22
CA VAL A 30 8.48 -7.39 1.63
C VAL A 30 9.32 -7.79 0.42
N SER A 31 8.75 -8.57 -0.49
CA SER A 31 9.43 -8.98 -1.70
C SER A 31 9.79 -7.78 -2.57
N ALA A 32 8.87 -6.84 -2.72
CA ALA A 32 9.11 -5.63 -3.51
C ALA A 32 10.23 -4.78 -2.89
N ILE A 33 10.24 -4.66 -1.57
CA ILE A 33 11.30 -3.94 -0.86
C ILE A 33 12.64 -4.62 -1.09
N LYS A 34 12.67 -5.94 -0.99
CA LYS A 34 13.87 -6.72 -1.19
C LYS A 34 14.42 -6.53 -2.60
N ASP A 35 13.54 -6.51 -3.60
CA ASP A 35 13.96 -6.29 -4.98
C ASP A 35 14.61 -4.91 -5.15
N VAL A 36 14.06 -3.88 -4.53
CA VAL A 36 14.64 -2.53 -4.58
C VAL A 36 16.00 -2.52 -3.90
N LYS A 37 16.15 -3.21 -2.78
CA LYS A 37 17.44 -3.31 -2.09
C LYS A 37 18.50 -3.93 -3.00
N ILE A 38 18.11 -4.97 -3.73
CA ILE A 38 19.01 -5.64 -4.66
C ILE A 38 19.40 -4.67 -5.78
N GLN A 39 18.44 -3.97 -6.36
CA GLN A 39 18.69 -3.00 -7.42
C GLN A 39 19.62 -1.89 -6.98
N LYS A 40 19.47 -1.42 -5.75
CA LYS A 40 20.28 -0.34 -5.20
C LYS A 40 21.55 -0.84 -4.54
N LYS A 41 21.78 -2.16 -4.56
CA LYS A 41 22.97 -2.77 -3.99
C LYS A 41 23.12 -2.49 -2.50
N VAL A 42 22.00 -2.44 -1.79
CA VAL A 42 22.01 -2.30 -0.34
C VAL A 42 22.36 -3.65 0.27
N LYS A 43 23.57 -3.77 0.78
CA LYS A 43 24.06 -5.05 1.33
C LYS A 43 23.66 -5.28 2.77
N GLU A 44 23.57 -4.20 3.53
CA GLU A 44 23.22 -4.27 4.94
C GLU A 44 22.25 -3.15 5.27
N GLY A 45 21.42 -3.39 6.27
CA GLY A 45 20.49 -2.39 6.74
C GLY A 45 19.20 -2.37 5.96
N SER A 46 18.45 -1.32 6.17
CA SER A 46 17.11 -1.17 5.63
C SER A 46 17.05 -0.02 4.63
N LEU A 47 16.03 -0.05 3.78
CA LEU A 47 15.74 1.09 2.93
C LEU A 47 15.30 2.28 3.79
N LYS A 48 15.54 3.47 3.30
CA LYS A 48 15.03 4.67 3.94
C LYS A 48 13.51 4.68 3.83
N ASP A 49 12.85 5.30 4.80
CA ASP A 49 11.40 5.36 4.81
C ASP A 49 10.84 5.95 3.50
N GLU A 50 11.49 6.97 2.98
CA GLU A 50 11.07 7.57 1.71
C GLU A 50 11.06 6.57 0.56
N GLU A 51 12.05 5.69 0.54
CA GLU A 51 12.15 4.68 -0.49
C GLU A 51 11.07 3.61 -0.32
N VAL A 52 10.80 3.23 0.92
CA VAL A 52 9.74 2.28 1.21
C VAL A 52 8.39 2.88 0.82
N ILE A 53 8.15 4.14 1.15
CA ILE A 53 6.93 4.83 0.77
C ILE A 53 6.76 4.82 -0.76
N GLY A 54 7.83 5.05 -1.49
CA GLY A 54 7.80 5.00 -2.95
C GLY A 54 7.36 3.64 -3.47
N VAL A 55 7.87 2.57 -2.86
CA VAL A 55 7.50 1.20 -3.22
C VAL A 55 6.02 0.98 -2.95
N LEU A 56 5.54 1.41 -1.78
CA LEU A 56 4.13 1.23 -1.42
C LEU A 56 3.21 1.99 -2.35
N LYS A 57 3.56 3.22 -2.70
CA LYS A 57 2.75 4.02 -3.61
C LYS A 57 2.66 3.39 -5.00
N LYS A 58 3.78 2.85 -5.47
CA LYS A 58 3.80 2.17 -6.77
C LYS A 58 2.90 0.94 -6.74
N MET A 59 2.96 0.16 -5.67
CA MET A 59 2.12 -1.02 -5.53
C MET A 59 0.64 -0.65 -5.51
N ILE A 60 0.31 0.43 -4.81
CA ILE A 60 -1.08 0.89 -4.74
C ILE A 60 -1.55 1.34 -6.11
N LYS A 61 -0.71 2.07 -6.84
CA LYS A 61 -1.06 2.52 -8.19
C LYS A 61 -1.34 1.35 -9.11
N GLN A 62 -0.49 0.33 -9.08
CA GLN A 62 -0.67 -0.87 -9.88
C GLN A 62 -2.01 -1.54 -9.56
N ARG A 63 -2.36 -1.61 -8.29
CA ARG A 63 -3.61 -2.22 -7.86
C ARG A 63 -4.83 -1.39 -8.22
N ASN A 64 -4.70 -0.06 -8.19
CA ASN A 64 -5.78 0.82 -8.66
C ASN A 64 -6.05 0.60 -10.14
N ASP A 65 -4.99 0.43 -10.94
CA ASP A 65 -5.15 0.14 -12.36
C ASP A 65 -5.87 -1.20 -12.55
N SER A 66 -5.50 -2.19 -11.76
CA SER A 66 -6.16 -3.49 -11.78
C SER A 66 -7.65 -3.37 -11.37
N CYS A 67 -7.92 -2.55 -10.37
CA CYS A 67 -9.31 -2.32 -9.93
C CYS A 67 -10.16 -1.78 -11.07
N GLU A 68 -9.65 -0.84 -11.84
CA GLU A 68 -10.39 -0.30 -12.97
C GLU A 68 -10.66 -1.39 -14.01
N ALA A 69 -9.66 -2.21 -14.29
CA ALA A 69 -9.81 -3.29 -15.26
C ALA A 69 -10.86 -4.30 -14.80
N TYR A 70 -10.81 -4.69 -13.52
CA TYR A 70 -11.77 -5.66 -12.99
C TYR A 70 -13.17 -5.10 -12.93
N LYS A 71 -13.29 -3.81 -12.61
CA LYS A 71 -14.58 -3.16 -12.57
C LYS A 71 -15.22 -3.18 -13.96
N LYS A 72 -14.46 -2.87 -14.98
CA LYS A 72 -14.93 -2.90 -16.36
C LYS A 72 -15.31 -4.31 -16.80
N ALA A 73 -14.58 -5.30 -16.30
CA ALA A 73 -14.82 -6.71 -16.64
C ALA A 73 -15.95 -7.34 -15.80
N GLY A 74 -16.48 -6.62 -14.81
CA GLY A 74 -17.51 -7.14 -13.94
C GLY A 74 -17.01 -8.21 -12.97
N ARG A 75 -15.71 -8.22 -12.67
CA ARG A 75 -15.10 -9.20 -11.79
C ARG A 75 -15.01 -8.65 -10.36
N ASP A 76 -16.15 -8.63 -9.69
CA ASP A 76 -16.23 -8.07 -8.32
C ASP A 76 -15.36 -8.83 -7.32
N ASP A 77 -15.20 -10.13 -7.50
CA ASP A 77 -14.36 -10.94 -6.61
C ASP A 77 -12.91 -10.48 -6.65
N LEU A 78 -12.37 -10.27 -7.85
CA LEU A 78 -11.00 -9.79 -8.03
C LEU A 78 -10.86 -8.34 -7.62
N LEU A 79 -11.89 -7.54 -7.90
CA LEU A 79 -11.91 -6.14 -7.50
C LEU A 79 -11.81 -6.00 -5.98
N ASN A 80 -12.58 -6.78 -5.25
CA ASN A 80 -12.58 -6.74 -3.79
C ASN A 80 -11.24 -7.17 -3.22
N ASN A 81 -10.58 -8.16 -3.83
CA ASN A 81 -9.27 -8.60 -3.39
C ASN A 81 -8.24 -7.48 -3.55
N GLU A 82 -8.27 -6.79 -4.70
CA GLU A 82 -7.34 -5.68 -4.93
C GLU A 82 -7.58 -4.53 -3.96
N LYS A 83 -8.83 -4.19 -3.70
CA LYS A 83 -9.17 -3.14 -2.74
C LYS A 83 -8.67 -3.49 -1.35
N ASN A 84 -8.80 -4.75 -0.95
CA ASN A 84 -8.30 -5.20 0.35
C ASN A 84 -6.78 -5.05 0.44
N GLU A 85 -6.06 -5.41 -0.62
CA GLU A 85 -4.61 -5.26 -0.66
C GLU A 85 -4.20 -3.80 -0.58
N ILE A 86 -4.90 -2.92 -1.29
CA ILE A 86 -4.64 -1.48 -1.23
C ILE A 86 -4.79 -0.98 0.21
N LYS A 87 -5.85 -1.41 0.88
CA LYS A 87 -6.11 -1.02 2.27
C LYS A 87 -4.95 -1.44 3.17
N ILE A 88 -4.51 -2.67 3.05
CA ILE A 88 -3.41 -3.19 3.87
C ILE A 88 -2.13 -2.41 3.62
N ILE A 89 -1.80 -2.18 2.36
CA ILE A 89 -0.58 -1.47 1.99
C ILE A 89 -0.64 -0.02 2.48
N SER A 90 -1.78 0.63 2.32
CA SER A 90 -1.92 2.04 2.68
C SER A 90 -1.78 2.29 4.19
N GLU A 91 -1.96 1.27 5.01
CA GLU A 91 -1.79 1.40 6.45
C GLU A 91 -0.38 1.83 6.84
N PHE A 92 0.60 1.57 5.99
CA PHE A 92 1.99 1.91 6.25
C PHE A 92 2.39 3.28 5.71
N LEU A 93 1.51 3.95 4.99
CA LEU A 93 1.81 5.28 4.48
C LEU A 93 1.60 6.33 5.59
N PRO A 94 2.48 7.35 5.65
CA PRO A 94 2.35 8.38 6.69
C PRO A 94 1.03 9.13 6.66
N ASN A 95 0.42 9.20 5.51
CA ASN A 95 -0.83 9.94 5.31
C ASN A 95 -2.05 9.05 5.26
N GLN A 96 -1.92 7.81 5.68
CA GLN A 96 -3.03 6.88 5.61
C GLN A 96 -4.22 7.32 6.45
N LEU A 97 -3.95 8.08 7.51
CA LEU A 97 -4.99 8.65 8.35
C LEU A 97 -5.94 9.51 7.55
N ASN A 98 -5.44 10.06 6.49
CA ASN A 98 -6.15 11.01 5.67
C ASN A 98 -6.91 10.34 4.54
N GLU A 99 -7.08 9.04 4.59
CA GLU A 99 -7.81 8.38 3.52
C GLU A 99 -9.26 8.91 3.48
N GLU A 100 -9.92 8.94 4.64
CA GLU A 100 -11.23 9.56 4.74
C GLU A 100 -11.12 11.06 4.53
N GLU A 101 -10.10 11.65 5.11
CA GLU A 101 -9.85 13.07 4.93
C GLU A 101 -9.52 13.39 3.49
N THR A 102 -8.78 12.51 2.83
CA THR A 102 -8.46 12.67 1.42
C THR A 102 -9.73 12.65 0.59
N LEU A 103 -10.65 11.76 0.89
CA LEU A 103 -11.94 11.74 0.21
C LEU A 103 -12.70 13.00 0.49
N LYS A 104 -12.71 13.45 1.75
CA LYS A 104 -13.34 14.71 2.11
C LYS A 104 -12.64 15.88 1.46
N LEU A 105 -11.32 15.87 1.45
CA LEU A 105 -10.55 16.92 0.81
C LEU A 105 -10.77 16.94 -0.69
N CYS A 106 -10.87 15.78 -1.30
CA CYS A 106 -11.20 15.73 -2.71
C CYS A 106 -12.55 16.34 -2.97
N GLU A 107 -13.51 16.05 -2.12
CA GLU A 107 -14.83 16.65 -2.24
C GLU A 107 -14.78 18.15 -1.96
N GLU A 108 -14.06 18.53 -0.90
CA GLU A 108 -13.93 19.93 -0.53
C GLU A 108 -13.11 20.71 -1.53
N VAL A 109 -12.01 20.14 -1.98
CA VAL A 109 -11.16 20.78 -2.96
C VAL A 109 -11.92 20.98 -4.26
N ILE A 110 -12.69 20.00 -4.64
CA ILE A 110 -13.53 20.11 -5.81
C ILE A 110 -14.57 21.21 -5.59
N LYS A 111 -15.05 21.35 -4.36
CA LYS A 111 -16.02 22.38 -4.02
C LYS A 111 -15.38 23.74 -3.82
N ASN A 112 -14.21 23.74 -3.26
CA ASN A 112 -13.54 24.99 -2.86
C ASN A 112 -12.53 25.46 -3.88
N THR A 113 -11.88 24.57 -4.33
CA THR A 113 -10.79 24.90 -5.18
C THR A 113 -11.14 24.56 -6.58
N GLN A 114 -11.29 23.96 -5.15
CA GLN A 114 -11.42 23.38 -5.42
C GLN A 114 -11.57 23.53 -5.17
N GLN A 115 -11.22 23.94 -4.52
CA GLN A 115 -10.94 23.68 -4.18
C GLN A 115 -10.56 23.55 -4.19
N VAL A 116 -10.35 23.69 -4.41
CA VAL A 116 -9.85 23.25 -4.37
C VAL A 116 -9.65 22.95 -4.56
N GLN A 117 -9.56 22.95 -4.79
CA GLN A 117 -9.35 22.42 -4.91
C GLN A 117 -9.16 22.26 -5.02
#